data_75d9ffc9be813e6e79ed701374455b11
#
_entry.id   75d9ffc9be813e6e79ed701374455b11
#
_cell.length_a   1.000
_cell.length_b   1.000
_cell.length_c   1.000
_cell.angle_alpha   90.00
_cell.angle_beta   90.00
_cell.angle_gamma   90.00
#
_symmetry.space_group_name_H-M   'P 1'
#
loop_
_entity.id
_entity.type
_entity.pdbx_description
1 polymer ?
#
loop_
_entity_poly.entity_id
_entity_poly.type
_entity_poly.pdbx_seq_one_letter_code
_entity_poly.pdbx_strand_id
1 'polypeptide(L)'
;LVAAATHTDMVKGIVMISLPDPSLEQEMIPTALKPVVRGIKSIFTSRLILKPIFYFVRRPSVLRRWAGLAYGHPEAISDELIDILAGPPQDRGSARAFRALFKATTGTNFSPSVKKILPNLTIPMLLIWGKKDRFVPPKLADQFLRYNEKLELVYLEDVGHCPHDESPEQVNEAILDWIGRISVTSQ
;
A
#
# COMPACT_ATOMS: atom_id res chain seq x y z
N LEU A 1 6.12 3.85 9.11
CA LEU A 1 5.69 3.49 10.47
C LEU A 1 6.86 2.99 11.33
N VAL A 2 7.63 2.00 10.89
CA VAL A 2 8.74 1.43 11.70
C VAL A 2 9.77 2.51 12.07
N ALA A 3 10.22 3.31 11.11
CA ALA A 3 11.16 4.40 11.37
C ALA A 3 10.62 5.41 12.39
N ALA A 4 9.35 5.79 12.29
CA ALA A 4 8.73 6.69 13.24
C ALA A 4 8.56 6.07 14.64
N ALA A 5 8.33 4.76 14.72
CA ALA A 5 8.24 4.07 16.01
C ALA A 5 9.60 3.92 16.73
N THR A 6 10.69 3.92 15.96
CA THR A 6 12.06 3.82 16.52
C THR A 6 12.72 5.17 16.78
N HIS A 7 12.28 6.23 16.11
CA HIS A 7 12.85 7.58 16.16
C HIS A 7 11.73 8.63 16.33
N THR A 8 10.93 8.47 17.36
CA THR A 8 9.78 9.35 17.67
C THR A 8 10.18 10.80 17.93
N ASP A 9 11.38 11.03 18.38
CA ASP A 9 11.98 12.36 18.61
C ASP A 9 12.24 13.13 17.30
N MET A 10 12.43 12.43 16.20
CA MET A 10 12.71 13.01 14.87
C MET A 10 11.46 13.22 14.02
N VAL A 11 10.34 12.59 14.37
CA VAL A 11 9.12 12.56 13.54
C VAL A 11 8.00 13.31 14.25
N LYS A 12 7.53 14.41 13.66
CA LYS A 12 6.44 15.23 14.22
C LYS A 12 5.04 14.76 13.81
N GLY A 13 4.94 14.00 12.75
CA GLY A 13 3.68 13.46 12.25
C GLY A 13 3.91 12.52 11.09
N ILE A 14 2.93 11.69 10.74
CA ILE A 14 3.00 10.72 9.64
C ILE A 14 1.79 10.87 8.74
N VAL A 15 2.04 10.92 7.43
CA VAL A 15 1.02 10.73 6.42
C VAL A 15 1.22 9.34 5.80
N MET A 16 0.15 8.57 5.75
CA MET A 16 0.11 7.23 5.17
C MET A 16 -0.91 7.21 4.03
N ILE A 17 -0.58 6.54 2.94
CA ILE A 17 -1.46 6.44 1.76
C ILE A 17 -1.65 4.97 1.42
N SER A 18 -2.89 4.51 1.38
CA SER A 18 -3.29 3.15 0.96
C SER A 18 -2.38 2.06 1.55
N LEU A 19 -2.15 2.12 2.86
CA LEU A 19 -1.16 1.29 3.55
C LEU A 19 -1.62 -0.17 3.70
N PRO A 20 -0.97 -1.16 3.06
CA PRO A 20 -1.30 -2.56 3.26
C PRO A 20 -0.77 -3.08 4.60
N ASP A 21 -1.53 -3.95 5.27
CA ASP A 21 -1.04 -4.74 6.39
C ASP A 21 -1.42 -6.21 6.21
N PRO A 22 -0.44 -7.08 5.90
CA PRO A 22 -0.71 -8.50 5.65
C PRO A 22 -1.39 -9.23 6.82
N SER A 23 -1.23 -8.75 8.05
CA SER A 23 -1.85 -9.37 9.22
C SER A 23 -3.34 -9.03 9.32
N LEU A 24 -3.71 -7.79 9.01
CA LEU A 24 -5.10 -7.36 8.94
C LEU A 24 -5.80 -8.00 7.73
N GLU A 25 -5.15 -8.04 6.57
CA GLU A 25 -5.68 -8.71 5.39
C GLU A 25 -5.98 -10.20 5.64
N GLN A 26 -5.09 -10.89 6.36
CA GLN A 26 -5.30 -12.31 6.71
C GLN A 26 -6.48 -12.51 7.67
N GLU A 27 -6.84 -11.54 8.49
CA GLU A 27 -8.02 -11.60 9.35
C GLU A 27 -9.32 -11.47 8.56
N MET A 28 -9.29 -10.75 7.45
CA MET A 28 -10.44 -10.63 6.54
C MET A 28 -10.73 -11.95 5.79
N ILE A 29 -9.76 -12.89 5.75
CA ILE A 29 -9.95 -14.19 5.09
C ILE A 29 -10.70 -15.14 6.04
N PRO A 30 -11.86 -15.70 5.64
CA PRO A 30 -12.55 -16.70 6.42
C PRO A 30 -11.64 -17.86 6.82
N THR A 31 -11.75 -18.32 8.06
CA THR A 31 -10.85 -19.36 8.63
C THR A 31 -10.80 -20.61 7.77
N ALA A 32 -11.94 -21.03 7.21
CA ALA A 32 -12.05 -22.18 6.33
C ALA A 32 -11.23 -22.05 5.03
N LEU A 33 -11.01 -20.84 4.54
CA LEU A 33 -10.25 -20.58 3.31
C LEU A 33 -8.75 -20.35 3.54
N LYS A 34 -8.31 -20.14 4.78
CA LYS A 34 -6.89 -19.89 5.11
C LYS A 34 -5.94 -20.98 4.60
N PRO A 35 -6.21 -22.30 4.74
CA PRO A 35 -5.31 -23.31 4.22
C PRO A 35 -5.23 -23.31 2.69
N VAL A 36 -6.34 -23.06 2.01
CA VAL A 36 -6.39 -22.95 0.54
C VAL A 36 -5.54 -21.76 0.06
N VAL A 37 -5.75 -20.60 0.66
CA VAL A 37 -4.97 -19.39 0.33
C VAL A 37 -3.48 -19.59 0.60
N ARG A 38 -3.13 -20.29 1.69
CA ARG A 38 -1.73 -20.63 2.01
C ARG A 38 -1.12 -21.55 0.95
N GLY A 39 -1.85 -22.58 0.52
CA GLY A 39 -1.43 -23.49 -0.54
C GLY A 39 -1.18 -22.76 -1.86
N ILE A 40 -2.13 -21.91 -2.27
CA ILE A 40 -2.00 -21.08 -3.47
C ILE A 40 -0.77 -20.16 -3.36
N LYS A 41 -0.60 -19.44 -2.25
CA LYS A 41 0.58 -18.59 -2.03
C LYS A 41 1.89 -19.38 -2.12
N SER A 42 1.96 -20.59 -1.56
CA SER A 42 3.15 -21.44 -1.63
C SER A 42 3.51 -21.81 -3.07
N ILE A 43 2.53 -22.16 -3.89
CA ILE A 43 2.72 -22.47 -5.31
C ILE A 43 3.26 -21.24 -6.05
N PHE A 44 2.62 -20.08 -5.86
CA PHE A 44 3.00 -18.83 -6.52
C PHE A 44 4.36 -18.29 -6.07
N THR A 45 4.88 -18.65 -4.89
CA THR A 45 6.23 -18.27 -4.45
C THR A 45 7.34 -19.14 -5.03
N SER A 46 6.99 -20.23 -5.71
CA SER A 46 7.96 -21.11 -6.38
C SER A 46 8.75 -20.38 -7.48
N ARG A 47 10.06 -20.64 -7.54
CA ARG A 47 10.93 -20.06 -8.59
C ARG A 47 10.50 -20.48 -9.99
N LEU A 48 9.97 -21.68 -10.14
CA LEU A 48 9.54 -22.22 -11.44
C LEU A 48 8.32 -21.49 -11.98
N ILE A 49 7.46 -20.97 -11.10
CA ILE A 49 6.21 -20.30 -11.45
C ILE A 49 6.41 -18.78 -11.51
N LEU A 50 7.09 -18.19 -10.52
CA LEU A 50 7.29 -16.74 -10.49
C LEU A 50 8.13 -16.21 -11.65
N LYS A 51 9.09 -16.97 -12.15
CA LYS A 51 9.93 -16.53 -13.26
C LYS A 51 9.12 -16.32 -14.56
N PRO A 52 8.35 -17.28 -15.06
CA PRO A 52 7.52 -17.05 -16.26
C PRO A 52 6.43 -15.98 -16.02
N ILE A 53 5.83 -15.93 -14.81
CA ILE A 53 4.86 -14.87 -14.46
C ILE A 53 5.52 -13.51 -14.59
N PHE A 54 6.73 -13.32 -14.05
CA PHE A 54 7.46 -12.06 -14.15
C PHE A 54 7.67 -11.63 -15.60
N TYR A 55 8.13 -12.53 -16.47
CA TYR A 55 8.34 -12.24 -17.89
C TYR A 55 7.04 -11.95 -18.66
N PHE A 56 5.93 -12.44 -18.17
CA PHE A 56 4.62 -12.10 -18.72
C PHE A 56 4.14 -10.73 -18.21
N VAL A 57 4.20 -10.51 -16.89
CA VAL A 57 3.67 -9.29 -16.24
C VAL A 57 4.46 -8.04 -16.62
N ARG A 58 5.77 -8.13 -16.90
CA ARG A 58 6.61 -6.99 -17.29
C ARG A 58 6.31 -6.41 -18.66
N ARG A 59 5.41 -7.01 -19.44
CA ARG A 59 5.02 -6.49 -20.76
C ARG A 59 4.20 -5.22 -20.59
N PRO A 60 4.46 -4.14 -21.36
CA PRO A 60 3.74 -2.86 -21.21
C PRO A 60 2.23 -2.99 -21.26
N SER A 61 1.69 -3.83 -22.16
CA SER A 61 0.23 -4.08 -22.27
C SER A 61 -0.36 -4.73 -21.02
N VAL A 62 0.41 -5.62 -20.36
CA VAL A 62 -0.01 -6.27 -19.12
C VAL A 62 0.13 -5.30 -17.95
N LEU A 63 1.22 -4.52 -17.88
CA LEU A 63 1.40 -3.46 -16.89
C LEU A 63 0.27 -2.46 -16.92
N ARG A 64 -0.13 -1.99 -18.12
CA ARG A 64 -1.27 -1.08 -18.29
C ARG A 64 -2.57 -1.67 -17.72
N ARG A 65 -2.82 -2.96 -17.97
CA ARG A 65 -3.99 -3.65 -17.45
C ARG A 65 -3.97 -3.75 -15.93
N TRP A 66 -2.80 -4.00 -15.34
CA TRP A 66 -2.62 -4.04 -13.89
C TRP A 66 -2.72 -2.66 -13.25
N ALA A 67 -2.12 -1.64 -13.89
CA ALA A 67 -2.32 -0.25 -13.49
C ALA A 67 -3.82 0.11 -13.48
N GLY A 68 -4.59 -0.32 -14.48
CA GLY A 68 -6.04 -0.12 -14.53
C GLY A 68 -6.84 -0.76 -13.39
N LEU A 69 -6.23 -1.67 -12.62
CA LEU A 69 -6.81 -2.18 -11.38
C LEU A 69 -6.44 -1.32 -10.17
N ALA A 70 -5.26 -0.69 -10.21
CA ALA A 70 -4.80 0.17 -9.14
C ALA A 70 -5.48 1.55 -9.17
N TYR A 71 -5.71 2.09 -10.36
CA TYR A 71 -6.24 3.43 -10.57
C TYR A 71 -7.78 3.42 -10.61
N GLY A 72 -8.40 4.37 -9.96
CA GLY A 72 -9.83 4.63 -10.04
C GLY A 72 -10.21 5.33 -11.34
N HIS A 73 -9.26 6.08 -11.93
CA HIS A 73 -9.38 6.83 -13.17
C HIS A 73 -8.43 6.24 -14.23
N PRO A 74 -8.94 5.44 -15.20
CA PRO A 74 -8.12 4.86 -16.26
C PRO A 74 -7.39 5.90 -17.13
N GLU A 75 -7.93 7.10 -17.24
CA GLU A 75 -7.33 8.22 -17.98
C GLU A 75 -6.05 8.77 -17.36
N ALA A 76 -5.83 8.54 -16.06
CA ALA A 76 -4.59 8.89 -15.37
C ALA A 76 -3.41 7.97 -15.77
N ILE A 77 -3.70 6.85 -16.47
CA ILE A 77 -2.67 5.91 -16.91
C ILE A 77 -2.10 6.35 -18.25
N SER A 78 -1.17 7.28 -18.21
CA SER A 78 -0.46 7.78 -19.39
C SER A 78 0.50 6.73 -19.99
N ASP A 79 0.93 6.96 -21.24
CA ASP A 79 1.96 6.15 -21.86
C ASP A 79 3.31 6.33 -21.13
N GLU A 80 3.60 7.55 -20.67
CA GLU A 80 4.78 7.87 -19.87
C GLU A 80 4.82 7.06 -18.57
N LEU A 81 3.71 6.96 -17.84
CA LEU A 81 3.61 6.12 -16.64
C LEU A 81 3.93 4.67 -16.96
N ILE A 82 3.41 4.14 -18.06
CA ILE A 82 3.67 2.75 -18.46
C ILE A 82 5.14 2.55 -18.81
N ASP A 83 5.79 3.51 -19.48
CA ASP A 83 7.21 3.45 -19.80
C ASP A 83 8.08 3.49 -18.54
N ILE A 84 7.75 4.33 -17.58
CA ILE A 84 8.40 4.38 -16.26
C ILE A 84 8.27 3.02 -15.54
N LEU A 85 7.08 2.44 -15.51
CA LEU A 85 6.85 1.15 -14.88
C LEU A 85 7.49 -0.03 -15.62
N ALA A 86 7.63 0.06 -16.95
CA ALA A 86 8.19 -0.99 -17.77
C ALA A 86 9.74 -0.99 -17.80
N GLY A 87 10.38 0.11 -17.46
CA GLY A 87 11.85 0.26 -17.47
C GLY A 87 12.55 -0.72 -16.52
N PRO A 88 12.39 -0.58 -15.19
CA PRO A 88 13.09 -1.39 -14.19
C PRO A 88 12.92 -2.90 -14.36
N PRO A 89 11.76 -3.45 -14.77
CA PRO A 89 11.62 -4.86 -15.09
C PRO A 89 12.47 -5.39 -16.23
N GLN A 90 13.06 -4.53 -17.07
CA GLN A 90 13.96 -4.94 -18.16
C GLN A 90 15.41 -5.12 -17.67
N ASP A 91 15.76 -4.60 -16.51
CA ASP A 91 17.11 -4.62 -15.98
C ASP A 91 17.61 -6.03 -15.68
N ARG A 92 18.94 -6.19 -15.74
CA ARG A 92 19.60 -7.44 -15.39
C ARG A 92 19.38 -7.76 -13.91
N GLY A 93 18.79 -8.93 -13.62
CA GLY A 93 18.53 -9.37 -12.26
C GLY A 93 17.13 -9.03 -11.73
N SER A 94 16.31 -8.26 -12.47
CA SER A 94 14.97 -7.84 -12.09
C SER A 94 14.04 -9.00 -11.69
N ALA A 95 14.11 -10.13 -12.41
CA ALA A 95 13.32 -11.33 -12.05
C ALA A 95 13.71 -11.91 -10.68
N ARG A 96 14.99 -11.79 -10.27
CA ARG A 96 15.44 -12.22 -8.94
C ARG A 96 14.98 -11.24 -7.87
N ALA A 97 15.07 -9.95 -8.15
CA ALA A 97 14.58 -8.89 -7.26
C ALA A 97 13.08 -8.98 -7.06
N PHE A 98 12.31 -9.15 -8.14
CA PHE A 98 10.86 -9.36 -8.08
C PHE A 98 10.48 -10.54 -7.20
N ARG A 99 11.16 -11.69 -7.37
CA ARG A 99 10.91 -12.86 -6.53
C ARG A 99 11.23 -12.61 -5.07
N ALA A 100 12.34 -11.93 -4.77
CA ALA A 100 12.71 -11.61 -3.39
C ALA A 100 11.67 -10.69 -2.74
N LEU A 101 11.26 -9.64 -3.45
CA LEU A 101 10.24 -8.71 -3.01
C LEU A 101 8.89 -9.40 -2.82
N PHE A 102 8.44 -10.18 -3.80
CA PHE A 102 7.17 -10.92 -3.71
C PHE A 102 7.15 -11.89 -2.52
N LYS A 103 8.25 -12.60 -2.29
CA LYS A 103 8.38 -13.50 -1.13
C LYS A 103 8.37 -12.72 0.19
N ALA A 104 9.04 -11.57 0.24
CA ALA A 104 9.09 -10.74 1.44
C ALA A 104 7.70 -10.15 1.77
N THR A 105 7.06 -9.49 0.80
CA THR A 105 5.77 -8.79 1.00
C THR A 105 4.61 -9.75 1.25
N THR A 106 4.65 -10.98 0.70
CA THR A 106 3.62 -12.01 0.97
C THR A 106 3.86 -12.78 2.26
N GLY A 107 5.04 -12.62 2.88
CA GLY A 107 5.40 -13.24 4.15
C GLY A 107 4.84 -12.45 5.35
N THR A 108 4.54 -13.17 6.43
CA THR A 108 4.04 -12.57 7.68
C THR A 108 5.10 -11.77 8.47
N ASN A 109 6.38 -11.89 8.09
CA ASN A 109 7.52 -11.29 8.78
C ASN A 109 8.15 -10.13 8.00
N PHE A 110 7.47 -9.60 6.99
CA PHE A 110 8.00 -8.48 6.20
C PHE A 110 8.15 -7.21 7.03
N SER A 111 7.17 -6.92 7.86
CA SER A 111 7.13 -5.77 8.76
C SER A 111 6.37 -6.15 10.03
N PRO A 112 6.68 -5.55 11.19
CA PRO A 112 5.78 -5.61 12.32
C PRO A 112 4.39 -5.10 11.94
N SER A 113 3.34 -5.82 12.38
CA SER A 113 1.96 -5.40 12.11
C SER A 113 1.67 -4.02 12.72
N VAL A 114 0.81 -3.27 12.04
CA VAL A 114 0.26 -2.00 12.55
C VAL A 114 -0.38 -2.14 13.92
N LYS A 115 -0.92 -3.30 14.25
CA LYS A 115 -1.44 -3.63 15.59
C LYS A 115 -0.42 -3.48 16.71
N LYS A 116 0.87 -3.69 16.40
CA LYS A 116 1.97 -3.56 17.37
C LYS A 116 2.58 -2.17 17.37
N ILE A 117 2.51 -1.47 16.23
CA ILE A 117 3.15 -0.16 16.07
C ILE A 117 2.21 0.96 16.47
N LEU A 118 1.00 0.99 15.89
CA LEU A 118 0.06 2.11 16.07
C LEU A 118 -0.27 2.42 17.53
N PRO A 119 -0.53 1.44 18.42
CA PRO A 119 -0.88 1.76 19.81
C PRO A 119 0.20 2.51 20.58
N ASN A 120 1.45 2.40 20.12
CA ASN A 120 2.61 3.02 20.80
C ASN A 120 3.02 4.36 20.18
N LEU A 121 2.40 4.79 19.09
CA LEU A 121 2.70 6.07 18.47
C LEU A 121 1.90 7.19 19.13
N THR A 122 2.63 8.18 19.64
CA THR A 122 2.04 9.36 20.30
C THR A 122 1.92 10.58 19.39
N ILE A 123 2.53 10.51 18.21
CA ILE A 123 2.52 11.58 17.20
C ILE A 123 1.22 11.58 16.39
N PRO A 124 0.81 12.74 15.84
CA PRO A 124 -0.33 12.82 14.92
C PRO A 124 -0.13 11.95 13.68
N MET A 125 -1.20 11.36 13.18
CA MET A 125 -1.16 10.49 12.00
C MET A 125 -2.35 10.78 11.08
N LEU A 126 -2.08 10.86 9.78
CA LEU A 126 -3.09 10.95 8.72
C LEU A 126 -3.02 9.70 7.85
N LEU A 127 -4.14 9.08 7.60
CA LEU A 127 -4.30 7.98 6.65
C LEU A 127 -5.23 8.42 5.52
N ILE A 128 -4.72 8.45 4.29
CA ILE A 128 -5.49 8.79 3.09
C ILE A 128 -5.76 7.52 2.31
N TRP A 129 -7.01 7.33 1.88
CA TRP A 129 -7.40 6.11 1.15
C TRP A 129 -8.41 6.40 0.04
N GLY A 130 -8.15 5.85 -1.14
CA GLY A 130 -9.10 5.92 -2.24
C GLY A 130 -10.22 4.88 -2.10
N LYS A 131 -11.47 5.29 -2.23
CA LYS A 131 -12.64 4.38 -2.13
C LYS A 131 -12.74 3.38 -3.27
N LYS A 132 -12.12 3.67 -4.42
CA LYS A 132 -12.02 2.75 -5.57
C LYS A 132 -10.78 1.86 -5.55
N ASP A 133 -10.03 1.82 -4.45
CA ASP A 133 -8.86 0.94 -4.32
C ASP A 133 -9.27 -0.53 -4.44
N ARG A 134 -8.81 -1.17 -5.53
CA ARG A 134 -9.05 -2.59 -5.81
C ARG A 134 -7.89 -3.48 -5.42
N PHE A 135 -6.74 -2.90 -5.03
CA PHE A 135 -5.58 -3.64 -4.57
C PHE A 135 -5.64 -3.90 -3.08
N VAL A 136 -5.92 -2.84 -2.31
CA VAL A 136 -6.07 -2.94 -0.86
C VAL A 136 -7.45 -2.42 -0.50
N PRO A 137 -8.38 -3.31 -0.07
CA PRO A 137 -9.77 -2.91 0.13
C PRO A 137 -9.92 -1.75 1.12
N PRO A 138 -10.71 -0.71 0.81
CA PRO A 138 -10.89 0.45 1.69
C PRO A 138 -11.39 0.10 3.10
N LYS A 139 -12.14 -1.00 3.23
CA LYS A 139 -12.56 -1.55 4.54
C LYS A 139 -11.40 -1.87 5.48
N LEU A 140 -10.18 -2.00 4.94
CA LEU A 140 -9.00 -2.19 5.77
C LEU A 140 -8.65 -0.92 6.54
N ALA A 141 -8.86 0.27 5.93
CA ALA A 141 -8.57 1.55 6.56
C ALA A 141 -9.33 1.75 7.89
N ASP A 142 -10.60 1.35 7.94
CA ASP A 142 -11.41 1.44 9.17
C ASP A 142 -10.84 0.62 10.33
N GLN A 143 -10.09 -0.44 10.02
CA GLN A 143 -9.47 -1.26 11.05
C GLN A 143 -8.28 -0.56 11.72
N PHE A 144 -7.58 0.32 11.00
CA PHE A 144 -6.46 1.07 11.55
C PHE A 144 -6.90 2.03 12.66
N LEU A 145 -8.07 2.65 12.53
CA LEU A 145 -8.63 3.57 13.54
C LEU A 145 -8.81 2.92 14.92
N ARG A 146 -8.95 1.59 14.97
CA ARG A 146 -9.13 0.85 16.24
C ARG A 146 -7.86 0.79 17.08
N TYR A 147 -6.71 1.10 16.49
CA TYR A 147 -5.42 0.93 17.13
C TYR A 147 -4.81 2.23 17.63
N ASN A 148 -5.32 3.38 17.20
CA ASN A 148 -4.84 4.66 17.71
C ASN A 148 -5.85 5.78 17.46
N GLU A 149 -6.26 6.48 18.51
CA GLU A 149 -7.21 7.59 18.48
C GLU A 149 -6.66 8.87 17.82
N LYS A 150 -5.33 8.98 17.70
CA LYS A 150 -4.66 10.10 17.02
C LYS A 150 -4.55 9.89 15.50
N LEU A 151 -5.06 8.79 14.99
CA LEU A 151 -5.10 8.50 13.57
C LEU A 151 -6.35 9.10 12.94
N GLU A 152 -6.16 10.07 12.08
CA GLU A 152 -7.23 10.64 11.25
C GLU A 152 -7.29 9.88 9.91
N LEU A 153 -8.51 9.61 9.43
CA LEU A 153 -8.74 8.93 8.15
C LEU A 153 -9.48 9.86 7.19
N VAL A 154 -8.93 10.03 6.01
CA VAL A 154 -9.55 10.76 4.89
C VAL A 154 -9.77 9.78 3.74
N TYR A 155 -11.03 9.64 3.32
CA TYR A 155 -11.39 8.93 2.11
C TYR A 155 -11.52 9.86 0.92
N LEU A 156 -10.95 9.45 -0.21
CA LEU A 156 -11.16 10.11 -1.51
C LEU A 156 -12.11 9.26 -2.35
N GLU A 157 -13.25 9.82 -2.75
CA GLU A 157 -14.41 9.07 -3.28
C GLU A 157 -14.10 8.34 -4.58
N ASP A 158 -13.51 9.04 -5.54
CA ASP A 158 -13.35 8.54 -6.92
C ASP A 158 -11.94 8.04 -7.24
N VAL A 159 -11.09 7.83 -6.24
CA VAL A 159 -9.66 7.56 -6.37
C VAL A 159 -9.35 6.11 -6.01
N GLY A 160 -8.37 5.52 -6.68
CA GLY A 160 -7.92 4.15 -6.45
C GLY A 160 -6.76 4.03 -5.45
N HIS A 161 -5.84 3.12 -5.74
CA HIS A 161 -4.72 2.77 -4.86
C HIS A 161 -3.60 3.82 -4.81
N CYS A 162 -3.48 4.64 -5.85
CA CYS A 162 -2.46 5.66 -5.99
C CYS A 162 -3.04 7.09 -5.94
N PRO A 163 -3.70 7.50 -4.85
CA PRO A 163 -4.39 8.79 -4.80
C PRO A 163 -3.48 9.98 -5.03
N HIS A 164 -2.23 9.90 -4.62
CA HIS A 164 -1.23 10.97 -4.81
C HIS A 164 -0.85 11.20 -6.28
N ASP A 165 -1.08 10.23 -7.13
CA ASP A 165 -0.84 10.28 -8.57
C ASP A 165 -2.14 10.56 -9.35
N GLU A 166 -3.25 9.98 -8.88
CA GLU A 166 -4.56 10.13 -9.53
C GLU A 166 -5.23 11.49 -9.27
N SER A 167 -5.04 12.03 -8.07
CA SER A 167 -5.69 13.26 -7.60
C SER A 167 -4.78 14.01 -6.64
N PRO A 168 -3.62 14.52 -7.13
CA PRO A 168 -2.62 15.19 -6.29
C PRO A 168 -3.17 16.41 -5.56
N GLU A 169 -4.11 17.14 -6.17
CA GLU A 169 -4.72 18.33 -5.57
C GLU A 169 -5.47 17.95 -4.29
N GLN A 170 -6.33 16.94 -4.32
CA GLN A 170 -7.10 16.50 -3.16
C GLN A 170 -6.19 15.93 -2.06
N VAL A 171 -5.15 15.21 -2.44
CA VAL A 171 -4.16 14.68 -1.48
C VAL A 171 -3.39 15.81 -0.82
N ASN A 172 -2.92 16.79 -1.61
CA ASN A 172 -2.19 17.94 -1.09
C ASN A 172 -3.07 18.79 -0.17
N GLU A 173 -4.32 19.07 -0.55
CA GLU A 173 -5.29 19.78 0.28
C GLU A 173 -5.48 19.05 1.64
N ALA A 174 -5.76 17.77 1.62
CA ALA A 174 -5.93 16.98 2.84
C ALA A 174 -4.68 17.01 3.75
N ILE A 175 -3.48 16.97 3.16
CA ILE A 175 -2.22 17.03 3.91
C ILE A 175 -2.02 18.45 4.50
N LEU A 176 -2.22 19.49 3.72
CA LEU A 176 -2.02 20.88 4.16
C LEU A 176 -3.01 21.26 5.27
N ASP A 177 -4.26 20.90 5.13
CA ASP A 177 -5.27 21.09 6.16
C ASP A 177 -4.91 20.37 7.46
N TRP A 178 -4.47 19.13 7.34
CA TRP A 178 -4.04 18.35 8.50
C TRP A 178 -2.81 18.96 9.18
N ILE A 179 -1.78 19.40 8.41
CA ILE A 179 -0.59 20.07 8.95
C ILE A 179 -1.01 21.35 9.66
N GLY A 180 -1.91 22.14 9.10
CA GLY A 180 -2.43 23.37 9.72
C GLY A 180 -3.03 23.10 11.10
N ARG A 181 -3.85 22.06 11.24
CA ARG A 181 -4.48 21.69 12.52
C ARG A 181 -3.48 21.25 13.58
N ILE A 182 -2.52 20.36 13.22
CA ILE A 182 -1.54 19.86 14.19
C ILE A 182 -0.53 20.92 14.64
N SER A 183 -0.23 21.91 13.78
CA SER A 183 0.69 23.00 14.11
C SER A 183 0.10 23.98 15.13
N VAL A 184 -1.21 24.21 15.09
CA VAL A 184 -1.91 25.05 16.06
C VAL A 184 -2.01 24.38 17.44
N THR A 185 -2.14 23.06 17.49
CA THR A 185 -2.29 22.30 18.75
C THR A 185 -0.96 22.12 19.49
N SER A 186 0.17 22.45 18.84
CA SER A 186 1.53 22.27 19.40
C SER A 186 2.10 23.55 20.04
N GLN A 187 1.31 24.63 20.12
CA GLN A 187 1.61 25.89 20.82
C GLN A 187 0.90 25.91 22.16
#